data_78032f6a9a89af6cc3403fd482244f8c
#
_entry.id   78032f6a9a89af6cc3403fd482244f8c
#
_cell.length_a   1.000
_cell.length_b   1.000
_cell.length_c   1.000
_cell.angle_alpha   90.00
_cell.angle_beta   90.00
_cell.angle_gamma   90.00
#
_symmetry.space_group_name_H-M   'P 1'
#
loop_
_entity.id
_entity.type
_entity.pdbx_description
1 polymer ?
#
loop_
_entity_poly.entity_id
_entity_poly.type
_entity_poly.pdbx_seq_one_letter_code
_entity_poly.pdbx_strand_id
1 'polypeptide(L)'
;IDGSNPASVELGATYSDQGASAFDANHGNTDVTTSGSVNTSAVGSYTLTYSATDKDNNTASATRVVNVIDTTAPVVTVTGSNPATSELGTIYTDAGATATDLSGDITVVSAGTVDTDTLGTYTISYSATDASGNEGVASRTVTVSDATAPVFTSSAIFIVDEGTTAIGTVTATDIQAVTFAISGNDNLAITSGGVLSFITAADYESQSERPQDLPYDGSSYDITATVTATDASDNAATQLITVSINDVGGLDDDPETGTGTATASNGFNTGENTGANTGANTGANTGENTGANT
;
A
#
# COMPACT_ATOMS: atom_id res chain seq x y z
N ILE A 1 -24.69 59.02 28.12
CA ILE A 1 -24.47 57.59 27.92
C ILE A 1 -23.04 57.30 28.37
N ASP A 2 -22.90 56.35 29.28
CA ASP A 2 -21.63 55.94 29.85
C ASP A 2 -21.03 54.79 28.99
N GLY A 3 -19.75 54.90 28.64
CA GLY A 3 -19.04 53.97 27.76
C GLY A 3 -19.26 54.16 26.25
N SER A 4 -18.97 53.13 25.47
CA SER A 4 -18.98 53.18 24.00
C SER A 4 -20.39 53.24 23.40
N ASN A 5 -20.55 54.06 22.35
CA ASN A 5 -21.73 54.12 21.51
C ASN A 5 -21.35 54.36 20.04
N PRO A 6 -21.47 53.39 19.10
CA PRO A 6 -21.97 52.05 19.33
C PRO A 6 -21.08 51.18 20.23
N ALA A 7 -21.65 50.25 20.97
CA ALA A 7 -20.96 49.19 21.66
C ALA A 7 -20.96 47.94 20.76
N SER A 8 -20.04 47.00 20.95
CA SER A 8 -20.00 45.71 20.26
C SER A 8 -19.89 44.60 21.26
N VAL A 9 -20.52 43.45 20.99
CA VAL A 9 -20.45 42.23 21.78
C VAL A 9 -20.41 41.03 20.83
N GLU A 10 -19.61 40.02 21.16
CA GLU A 10 -19.50 38.78 20.38
C GLU A 10 -20.79 37.94 20.54
N LEU A 11 -21.19 37.25 19.47
CA LEU A 11 -22.30 36.28 19.46
C LEU A 11 -22.15 35.27 20.62
N GLY A 12 -23.21 35.07 21.39
CA GLY A 12 -23.22 34.19 22.54
C GLY A 12 -22.54 34.72 23.81
N ALA A 13 -21.83 35.85 23.74
CA ALA A 13 -21.20 36.46 24.91
C ALA A 13 -22.20 37.24 25.73
N THR A 14 -21.88 37.44 27.01
CA THR A 14 -22.72 38.27 27.90
C THR A 14 -22.50 39.76 27.64
N TYR A 15 -23.57 40.49 27.33
CA TYR A 15 -23.52 41.94 27.26
C TYR A 15 -23.89 42.56 28.60
N SER A 16 -23.07 43.47 29.08
CA SER A 16 -23.34 44.27 30.30
C SER A 16 -23.43 45.74 29.92
N ASP A 17 -24.61 46.31 30.08
CA ASP A 17 -24.85 47.72 29.80
C ASP A 17 -24.21 48.62 30.85
N GLN A 18 -23.42 49.62 30.37
CA GLN A 18 -22.77 50.61 31.27
C GLN A 18 -23.71 51.73 31.67
N GLY A 19 -24.92 51.76 31.10
CA GLY A 19 -25.94 52.73 31.49
C GLY A 19 -25.73 54.14 30.94
N ALA A 20 -26.40 55.09 31.55
CA ALA A 20 -26.29 56.51 31.28
C ALA A 20 -26.51 57.31 32.58
N SER A 21 -25.99 58.49 32.61
CA SER A 21 -26.22 59.49 33.69
C SER A 21 -27.00 60.68 33.15
N ALA A 22 -27.85 61.28 33.96
CA ALA A 22 -28.59 62.52 33.63
C ALA A 22 -28.43 63.53 34.74
N PHE A 23 -28.24 64.79 34.32
CA PHE A 23 -28.08 65.92 35.23
C PHE A 23 -28.96 67.10 34.72
N ASP A 24 -29.79 67.63 35.60
CA ASP A 24 -30.55 68.85 35.36
C ASP A 24 -29.93 70.02 36.13
N ALA A 25 -29.81 71.19 35.52
CA ALA A 25 -29.15 72.33 36.07
C ALA A 25 -29.86 72.91 37.32
N ASN A 26 -31.19 72.70 37.44
CA ASN A 26 -32.00 73.24 38.53
C ASN A 26 -32.24 72.22 39.64
N HIS A 27 -32.27 70.90 39.23
CA HIS A 27 -32.70 69.81 40.13
C HIS A 27 -31.59 68.81 40.46
N GLY A 28 -30.40 68.93 39.80
CA GLY A 28 -29.26 68.03 40.02
C GLY A 28 -29.40 66.72 39.27
N ASN A 29 -28.82 65.62 39.82
CA ASN A 29 -28.89 64.30 39.23
C ASN A 29 -30.33 63.77 39.14
N THR A 30 -30.69 63.20 37.98
CA THR A 30 -32.01 62.65 37.69
C THR A 30 -31.88 61.17 37.42
N ASP A 31 -32.84 60.39 37.92
CA ASP A 31 -32.84 58.94 37.66
C ASP A 31 -33.06 58.64 36.18
N VAL A 32 -32.25 57.67 35.68
CA VAL A 32 -32.34 57.22 34.28
C VAL A 32 -33.04 55.88 34.27
N THR A 33 -34.04 55.75 33.43
CA THR A 33 -34.71 54.49 33.11
C THR A 33 -34.21 53.96 31.79
N THR A 34 -33.93 52.65 31.72
CA THR A 34 -33.48 51.97 30.45
C THR A 34 -34.57 51.10 29.91
N SER A 35 -34.80 51.17 28.60
CA SER A 35 -35.73 50.32 27.88
C SER A 35 -35.04 49.71 26.64
N GLY A 36 -35.57 48.59 26.14
CA GLY A 36 -34.95 47.76 25.11
C GLY A 36 -34.19 46.59 25.71
N SER A 37 -33.72 45.68 24.85
CA SER A 37 -32.94 44.51 25.26
C SER A 37 -31.95 44.16 24.12
N VAL A 38 -30.84 43.53 24.48
CA VAL A 38 -29.85 43.01 23.56
C VAL A 38 -29.97 41.49 23.58
N ASN A 39 -30.29 40.90 22.42
CA ASN A 39 -30.29 39.46 22.26
C ASN A 39 -28.89 39.05 21.67
N THR A 40 -28.02 38.60 22.56
CA THR A 40 -26.66 38.18 22.18
C THR A 40 -26.63 36.81 21.46
N SER A 41 -27.77 36.09 21.34
CA SER A 41 -27.86 34.84 20.60
C SER A 41 -28.12 35.03 19.10
N ALA A 42 -28.21 36.26 18.63
CA ALA A 42 -28.44 36.59 17.22
C ALA A 42 -27.64 37.81 16.80
N VAL A 43 -26.89 37.68 15.71
CA VAL A 43 -26.17 38.80 15.06
C VAL A 43 -27.16 39.88 14.65
N GLY A 44 -26.82 41.12 14.96
CA GLY A 44 -27.69 42.25 14.63
C GLY A 44 -27.38 43.52 15.42
N SER A 45 -28.14 44.60 15.14
CA SER A 45 -28.03 45.86 15.86
C SER A 45 -29.24 46.03 16.76
N TYR A 46 -28.99 46.24 18.05
CA TYR A 46 -30.00 46.42 19.09
C TYR A 46 -29.90 47.83 19.67
N THR A 47 -31.03 48.40 20.03
CA THR A 47 -31.09 49.78 20.58
C THR A 47 -31.56 49.73 22.01
N LEU A 48 -30.79 50.32 22.92
CA LEU A 48 -31.20 50.65 24.25
C LEU A 48 -31.54 52.14 24.32
N THR A 49 -32.66 52.47 24.92
CA THR A 49 -33.11 53.85 25.12
C THR A 49 -33.06 54.20 26.59
N TYR A 50 -32.38 55.26 26.92
CA TYR A 50 -32.26 55.86 28.25
C TYR A 50 -33.16 57.08 28.31
N SER A 51 -34.00 57.17 29.29
CA SER A 51 -34.91 58.33 29.49
C SER A 51 -34.80 58.81 30.94
N ALA A 52 -34.74 60.12 31.08
CA ALA A 52 -34.75 60.79 32.35
C ALA A 52 -35.82 61.90 32.36
N THR A 53 -36.57 62.03 33.42
CA THR A 53 -37.60 63.04 33.59
C THR A 53 -37.28 63.83 34.88
N ASP A 54 -37.19 65.17 34.76
CA ASP A 54 -36.92 66.06 35.87
C ASP A 54 -38.23 66.27 36.74
N LYS A 55 -38.10 67.05 37.79
CA LYS A 55 -39.20 67.33 38.71
C LYS A 55 -40.31 68.22 38.10
N ASP A 56 -39.96 68.91 37.02
CA ASP A 56 -40.91 69.78 36.27
C ASP A 56 -41.55 69.00 35.12
N ASN A 57 -41.38 67.68 35.04
CA ASN A 57 -41.86 66.76 33.98
C ASN A 57 -41.25 67.01 32.59
N ASN A 58 -40.08 67.65 32.50
CA ASN A 58 -39.34 67.68 31.23
C ASN A 58 -38.57 66.35 31.06
N THR A 59 -38.69 65.75 29.87
CA THR A 59 -38.08 64.48 29.55
C THR A 59 -36.99 64.64 28.52
N ALA A 60 -35.82 64.00 28.76
CA ALA A 60 -34.73 63.85 27.81
C ALA A 60 -34.49 62.35 27.55
N SER A 61 -34.09 62.02 26.33
CA SER A 61 -33.72 60.66 25.97
C SER A 61 -32.43 60.57 25.17
N ALA A 62 -31.74 59.47 25.25
CA ALA A 62 -30.58 59.10 24.44
C ALA A 62 -30.60 57.62 24.12
N THR A 63 -29.95 57.25 23.05
CA THR A 63 -29.93 55.84 22.60
C THR A 63 -28.50 55.34 22.47
N ARG A 64 -28.31 54.07 22.87
CA ARG A 64 -27.09 53.30 22.59
C ARG A 64 -27.45 52.25 21.54
N VAL A 65 -26.62 52.16 20.51
CA VAL A 65 -26.61 51.04 19.56
C VAL A 65 -25.63 49.99 20.09
N VAL A 66 -26.09 48.74 20.15
CA VAL A 66 -25.24 47.58 20.50
C VAL A 66 -25.25 46.63 19.29
N ASN A 67 -24.09 46.41 18.71
CA ASN A 67 -23.90 45.49 17.63
C ASN A 67 -23.48 44.13 18.20
N VAL A 68 -24.30 43.10 18.00
CA VAL A 68 -23.91 41.72 18.21
C VAL A 68 -23.27 41.27 16.92
N ILE A 69 -21.98 40.93 16.99
CA ILE A 69 -21.15 40.51 15.84
C ILE A 69 -20.64 39.11 16.10
N ASP A 70 -20.32 38.40 15.04
CA ASP A 70 -19.68 37.10 15.09
C ASP A 70 -18.33 37.21 14.37
N THR A 71 -17.25 36.99 15.09
CA THR A 71 -15.88 37.01 14.59
C THR A 71 -15.19 35.67 14.79
N THR A 72 -15.93 34.69 15.31
CA THR A 72 -15.44 33.34 15.61
C THR A 72 -15.56 32.47 14.38
N ALA A 73 -14.48 31.83 13.97
CA ALA A 73 -14.49 30.90 12.86
C ALA A 73 -15.06 29.54 13.24
N PRO A 74 -15.74 28.83 12.34
CA PRO A 74 -16.19 27.46 12.55
C PRO A 74 -15.06 26.50 12.90
N VAL A 75 -15.31 25.58 13.83
CA VAL A 75 -14.38 24.49 14.15
C VAL A 75 -14.63 23.32 13.21
N VAL A 76 -13.66 23.07 12.29
CA VAL A 76 -13.70 21.95 11.35
C VAL A 76 -13.01 20.74 11.98
N THR A 77 -13.71 19.62 12.06
CA THR A 77 -13.21 18.34 12.62
C THR A 77 -13.19 17.28 11.53
N VAL A 78 -12.00 16.72 11.25
CA VAL A 78 -11.81 15.66 10.27
C VAL A 78 -12.38 14.35 10.82
N THR A 79 -13.22 13.66 10.04
CA THR A 79 -13.88 12.41 10.42
C THR A 79 -13.02 11.22 10.03
N GLY A 80 -12.83 10.24 10.94
CA GLY A 80 -12.02 9.04 10.72
C GLY A 80 -10.51 9.27 10.88
N SER A 81 -9.69 8.38 10.32
CA SER A 81 -8.24 8.42 10.50
C SER A 81 -7.60 9.65 9.86
N ASN A 82 -6.70 10.30 10.58
CA ASN A 82 -5.83 11.36 10.08
C ASN A 82 -4.48 11.30 10.81
N PRO A 83 -3.36 10.91 10.15
CA PRO A 83 -3.29 10.52 8.74
C PRO A 83 -4.06 9.23 8.40
N ALA A 84 -4.48 9.10 7.15
CA ALA A 84 -5.07 7.90 6.56
C ALA A 84 -4.06 7.20 5.65
N THR A 85 -4.29 5.93 5.34
CA THR A 85 -3.50 5.14 4.37
C THR A 85 -4.42 4.55 3.32
N SER A 86 -3.89 4.34 2.12
CA SER A 86 -4.54 3.61 1.03
C SER A 86 -3.52 2.68 0.38
N GLU A 87 -3.96 1.49 0.01
CA GLU A 87 -3.15 0.56 -0.76
C GLU A 87 -3.10 1.01 -2.23
N LEU A 88 -1.94 0.87 -2.87
CA LEU A 88 -1.73 1.19 -4.29
C LEU A 88 -2.76 0.46 -5.16
N GLY A 89 -3.34 1.15 -6.14
CA GLY A 89 -4.34 0.61 -7.06
C GLY A 89 -5.71 0.34 -6.47
N THR A 90 -5.97 0.68 -5.20
CA THR A 90 -7.29 0.53 -4.56
C THR A 90 -8.07 1.85 -4.56
N ILE A 91 -9.40 1.77 -4.45
CA ILE A 91 -10.22 2.98 -4.36
C ILE A 91 -10.14 3.55 -2.94
N TYR A 92 -9.68 4.80 -2.84
CA TYR A 92 -9.76 5.57 -1.60
C TYR A 92 -11.11 6.30 -1.50
N THR A 93 -11.79 6.13 -0.37
CA THR A 93 -13.01 6.87 -0.04
C THR A 93 -12.76 7.77 1.16
N ASP A 94 -12.88 9.08 0.95
CA ASP A 94 -12.70 10.06 2.02
C ASP A 94 -13.88 10.03 3.00
N ALA A 95 -13.58 9.97 4.31
CA ALA A 95 -14.60 10.01 5.36
C ALA A 95 -15.11 11.43 5.64
N GLY A 96 -14.51 12.45 5.01
CA GLY A 96 -14.94 13.84 5.13
C GLY A 96 -14.59 14.52 6.45
N ALA A 97 -15.29 15.62 6.72
CA ALA A 97 -15.17 16.41 7.95
C ALA A 97 -16.54 16.99 8.34
N THR A 98 -16.66 17.41 9.59
CA THR A 98 -17.82 18.16 10.13
C THR A 98 -17.36 19.54 10.59
N ALA A 99 -18.30 20.49 10.65
CA ALA A 99 -18.03 21.81 11.22
C ALA A 99 -19.11 22.17 12.24
N THR A 100 -18.72 22.94 13.28
CA THR A 100 -19.61 23.46 14.30
C THR A 100 -19.28 24.92 14.58
N ASP A 101 -20.33 25.71 14.76
CA ASP A 101 -20.25 27.11 15.14
C ASP A 101 -21.55 27.56 15.87
N LEU A 102 -21.49 28.68 16.60
CA LEU A 102 -22.67 29.29 17.26
C LEU A 102 -23.64 29.95 16.27
N SER A 103 -23.15 30.32 15.09
CA SER A 103 -23.97 30.97 14.04
C SER A 103 -24.96 30.01 13.37
N GLY A 104 -24.87 28.70 13.63
CA GLY A 104 -25.82 27.69 13.14
C GLY A 104 -25.21 26.61 12.26
N ASP A 105 -26.01 26.10 11.30
CA ASP A 105 -25.59 25.02 10.40
C ASP A 105 -24.52 25.49 9.41
N ILE A 106 -23.41 24.78 9.37
CA ILE A 106 -22.26 25.08 8.54
C ILE A 106 -22.00 23.92 7.58
N THR A 107 -21.84 24.25 6.31
CA THR A 107 -21.47 23.27 5.27
C THR A 107 -19.95 23.21 5.11
N VAL A 108 -19.40 21.99 5.16
CA VAL A 108 -17.99 21.74 4.87
C VAL A 108 -17.81 21.54 3.37
N VAL A 109 -16.82 22.23 2.80
CA VAL A 109 -16.35 22.04 1.43
C VAL A 109 -15.01 21.33 1.48
N SER A 110 -14.86 20.26 0.68
CA SER A 110 -13.59 19.55 0.53
C SER A 110 -12.93 19.87 -0.80
N ALA A 111 -11.60 19.89 -0.82
CA ALA A 111 -10.78 20.09 -2.01
C ALA A 111 -9.53 19.21 -1.94
N GLY A 112 -9.05 18.77 -3.11
CA GLY A 112 -7.95 17.84 -3.26
C GLY A 112 -8.43 16.45 -3.70
N THR A 113 -7.52 15.69 -4.30
CA THR A 113 -7.76 14.33 -4.78
C THR A 113 -6.62 13.43 -4.34
N VAL A 114 -6.92 12.17 -4.12
CA VAL A 114 -5.92 11.12 -3.86
C VAL A 114 -5.81 10.29 -5.14
N ASP A 115 -4.62 10.32 -5.75
CA ASP A 115 -4.28 9.44 -6.86
C ASP A 115 -3.76 8.13 -6.28
N THR A 116 -4.58 7.10 -6.30
CA THR A 116 -4.24 5.79 -5.74
C THR A 116 -3.42 4.91 -6.68
N ASP A 117 -3.20 5.34 -7.93
CA ASP A 117 -2.33 4.64 -8.89
C ASP A 117 -0.86 5.09 -8.76
N THR A 118 -0.59 6.07 -7.89
CA THR A 118 0.75 6.63 -7.70
C THR A 118 1.11 6.66 -6.20
N LEU A 119 2.24 6.04 -5.84
CA LEU A 119 2.79 6.11 -4.48
C LEU A 119 3.05 7.55 -4.07
N GLY A 120 2.69 7.92 -2.85
CA GLY A 120 2.93 9.26 -2.37
C GLY A 120 2.05 9.69 -1.21
N THR A 121 2.18 10.97 -0.87
CA THR A 121 1.40 11.60 0.18
C THR A 121 0.52 12.68 -0.43
N TYR A 122 -0.78 12.59 -0.19
CA TYR A 122 -1.81 13.47 -0.71
C TYR A 122 -2.47 14.23 0.43
N THR A 123 -2.95 15.43 0.15
CA THR A 123 -3.67 16.26 1.13
C THR A 123 -5.07 16.57 0.63
N ILE A 124 -6.07 16.30 1.47
CA ILE A 124 -7.44 16.77 1.30
C ILE A 124 -7.64 17.91 2.29
N SER A 125 -8.04 19.06 1.77
CA SER A 125 -8.34 20.24 2.58
C SER A 125 -9.86 20.34 2.79
N TYR A 126 -10.26 20.77 3.97
CA TYR A 126 -11.65 21.04 4.33
C TYR A 126 -11.76 22.49 4.79
N SER A 127 -12.73 23.21 4.28
CA SER A 127 -13.06 24.56 4.74
C SER A 127 -14.56 24.67 5.05
N ALA A 128 -14.86 25.55 5.98
CA ALA A 128 -16.24 25.88 6.37
C ALA A 128 -16.30 27.37 6.65
N THR A 129 -17.30 28.05 6.09
CA THR A 129 -17.50 29.49 6.25
C THR A 129 -18.86 29.70 6.88
N ASP A 130 -18.91 30.50 7.96
CA ASP A 130 -20.14 30.87 8.62
C ASP A 130 -20.92 31.97 7.88
N ALA A 131 -22.09 32.36 8.41
CA ALA A 131 -22.93 33.43 7.85
C ALA A 131 -22.31 34.83 7.97
N SER A 132 -21.35 35.01 8.88
CA SER A 132 -20.61 36.27 9.11
C SER A 132 -19.36 36.40 8.23
N GLY A 133 -18.98 35.31 7.53
CA GLY A 133 -17.83 35.25 6.63
C GLY A 133 -16.54 34.81 7.29
N ASN A 134 -16.57 34.27 8.52
CA ASN A 134 -15.39 33.71 9.15
C ASN A 134 -15.13 32.29 8.61
N GLU A 135 -13.88 31.96 8.30
CA GLU A 135 -13.49 30.68 7.70
C GLU A 135 -12.69 29.84 8.69
N GLY A 136 -13.16 28.60 8.90
CA GLY A 136 -12.42 27.54 9.58
C GLY A 136 -11.86 26.53 8.56
N VAL A 137 -10.67 25.99 8.83
CA VAL A 137 -10.01 25.04 7.95
C VAL A 137 -9.43 23.85 8.71
N ALA A 138 -9.36 22.70 8.04
CA ALA A 138 -8.66 21.51 8.49
C ALA A 138 -8.12 20.74 7.29
N SER A 139 -7.27 19.74 7.51
CA SER A 139 -6.76 18.89 6.43
C SER A 139 -6.57 17.45 6.88
N ARG A 140 -6.67 16.54 5.91
CA ARG A 140 -6.30 15.13 6.04
C ARG A 140 -5.11 14.85 5.15
N THR A 141 -4.13 14.14 5.70
CA THR A 141 -3.04 13.55 4.94
C THR A 141 -3.39 12.10 4.63
N VAL A 142 -3.23 11.68 3.36
CA VAL A 142 -3.43 10.30 2.90
C VAL A 142 -2.13 9.82 2.29
N THR A 143 -1.59 8.71 2.80
CA THR A 143 -0.41 8.05 2.23
C THR A 143 -0.86 6.87 1.38
N VAL A 144 -0.51 6.89 0.09
CA VAL A 144 -0.66 5.74 -0.82
C VAL A 144 0.64 4.96 -0.76
N SER A 145 0.57 3.73 -0.31
CA SER A 145 1.68 2.78 -0.18
C SER A 145 1.28 1.43 -0.77
N ASP A 146 2.26 0.66 -1.16
CA ASP A 146 2.08 -0.73 -1.53
C ASP A 146 2.63 -1.61 -0.40
N ALA A 147 1.78 -2.46 0.14
CA ALA A 147 2.10 -3.42 1.20
C ALA A 147 1.76 -4.86 0.78
N THR A 148 1.34 -5.06 -0.47
CA THR A 148 0.96 -6.35 -1.03
C THR A 148 2.18 -7.02 -1.64
N ALA A 149 2.49 -8.26 -1.24
CA ALA A 149 3.60 -9.01 -1.81
C ALA A 149 3.21 -9.68 -3.13
N PRO A 150 4.19 -9.91 -4.05
CA PRO A 150 3.97 -10.62 -5.31
C PRO A 150 3.37 -12.01 -5.12
N VAL A 151 2.53 -12.44 -6.07
CA VAL A 151 1.90 -13.76 -6.08
C VAL A 151 2.51 -14.60 -7.20
N PHE A 152 3.14 -15.74 -6.85
CA PHE A 152 3.67 -16.69 -7.83
C PHE A 152 2.58 -17.26 -8.72
N THR A 153 2.84 -17.30 -10.04
CA THR A 153 1.91 -17.81 -11.06
C THR A 153 2.47 -18.99 -11.85
N SER A 154 3.79 -19.22 -11.79
CA SER A 154 4.42 -20.41 -12.35
C SER A 154 4.26 -21.64 -11.47
N SER A 155 4.49 -22.82 -12.07
CA SER A 155 4.65 -24.07 -11.29
C SER A 155 5.81 -23.97 -10.31
N ALA A 156 5.68 -24.66 -9.19
CA ALA A 156 6.78 -24.91 -8.26
C ALA A 156 7.64 -26.12 -8.67
N ILE A 157 7.22 -26.89 -9.69
CA ILE A 157 7.90 -28.09 -10.18
C ILE A 157 8.31 -27.85 -11.63
N PHE A 158 9.58 -28.09 -11.93
CA PHE A 158 10.20 -28.06 -13.25
C PHE A 158 10.77 -29.44 -13.54
N ILE A 159 10.57 -29.93 -14.74
CA ILE A 159 11.09 -31.22 -15.19
C ILE A 159 11.99 -30.94 -16.39
N VAL A 160 13.22 -31.38 -16.31
CA VAL A 160 14.25 -31.15 -17.35
C VAL A 160 15.05 -32.43 -17.59
N ASP A 161 15.55 -32.56 -18.79
CA ASP A 161 16.50 -33.59 -19.13
C ASP A 161 17.90 -33.13 -18.72
N GLU A 162 18.76 -34.04 -18.32
CA GLU A 162 20.17 -33.80 -18.10
C GLU A 162 20.88 -33.25 -19.33
N GLY A 163 22.11 -32.80 -19.18
CA GLY A 163 22.90 -32.19 -20.26
C GLY A 163 22.44 -30.80 -20.66
N THR A 164 21.32 -30.28 -20.11
CA THR A 164 20.82 -28.93 -20.40
C THR A 164 21.15 -27.95 -19.26
N THR A 165 21.30 -26.67 -19.63
CA THR A 165 21.39 -25.60 -18.63
C THR A 165 20.08 -24.83 -18.43
N ALA A 166 19.19 -24.88 -19.42
CA ALA A 166 17.90 -24.19 -19.37
C ALA A 166 16.89 -25.01 -18.58
N ILE A 167 16.24 -24.41 -17.56
CA ILE A 167 15.22 -25.08 -16.75
C ILE A 167 13.83 -24.54 -17.12
N GLY A 168 13.64 -23.22 -17.11
CA GLY A 168 12.35 -22.62 -17.37
C GLY A 168 12.27 -21.18 -16.90
N THR A 169 11.04 -20.72 -16.65
CA THR A 169 10.82 -19.37 -16.15
C THR A 169 9.89 -19.40 -14.95
N VAL A 170 10.31 -18.80 -13.85
CA VAL A 170 9.47 -18.50 -12.69
C VAL A 170 8.75 -17.19 -12.97
N THR A 171 7.46 -17.15 -12.71
CA THR A 171 6.63 -15.95 -12.88
C THR A 171 5.85 -15.63 -11.61
N ALA A 172 5.69 -14.35 -11.35
CA ALA A 172 4.82 -13.82 -10.32
C ALA A 172 4.13 -12.57 -10.83
N THR A 173 3.00 -12.19 -10.22
CA THR A 173 2.23 -11.00 -10.55
C THR A 173 2.12 -10.10 -9.34
N ASP A 174 2.22 -8.81 -9.61
CA ASP A 174 1.99 -7.73 -8.67
C ASP A 174 1.56 -6.47 -9.44
N ILE A 175 1.08 -5.44 -8.73
CA ILE A 175 0.79 -4.13 -9.34
C ILE A 175 2.09 -3.41 -9.75
N GLN A 176 3.18 -3.72 -9.06
CA GLN A 176 4.52 -3.21 -9.34
C GLN A 176 5.37 -4.24 -10.09
N ALA A 177 6.51 -3.79 -10.59
CA ALA A 177 7.46 -4.66 -11.24
C ALA A 177 8.09 -5.64 -10.24
N VAL A 178 8.10 -6.94 -10.60
CA VAL A 178 8.63 -8.01 -9.75
C VAL A 178 10.04 -8.39 -10.21
N THR A 179 10.93 -8.59 -9.25
CA THR A 179 12.28 -9.14 -9.45
C THR A 179 12.44 -10.45 -8.70
N PHE A 180 13.33 -11.32 -9.18
CA PHE A 180 13.54 -12.65 -8.62
C PHE A 180 14.97 -12.85 -8.13
N ALA A 181 15.10 -13.61 -7.04
CA ALA A 181 16.35 -14.13 -6.52
C ALA A 181 16.17 -15.60 -6.10
N ILE A 182 17.26 -16.37 -6.04
CA ILE A 182 17.26 -17.79 -5.65
C ILE A 182 18.26 -18.03 -4.55
N SER A 183 17.97 -18.99 -3.69
CA SER A 183 18.83 -19.45 -2.61
C SER A 183 18.60 -20.93 -2.29
N GLY A 184 19.55 -21.55 -1.59
CA GLY A 184 19.41 -22.93 -1.11
C GLY A 184 19.97 -24.00 -2.04
N ASN A 185 20.47 -23.63 -3.24
CA ASN A 185 21.21 -24.52 -4.12
C ASN A 185 22.21 -23.72 -4.95
N ASP A 186 23.49 -24.08 -4.87
CA ASP A 186 24.58 -23.32 -5.50
C ASP A 186 24.74 -23.63 -7.00
N ASN A 187 24.07 -24.67 -7.54
CA ASN A 187 24.08 -24.98 -8.97
C ASN A 187 22.94 -24.33 -9.74
N LEU A 188 21.99 -23.70 -9.06
CA LEU A 188 20.87 -22.99 -9.66
C LEU A 188 21.11 -21.50 -9.71
N ALA A 189 20.74 -20.89 -10.83
CA ALA A 189 20.75 -19.45 -11.03
C ALA A 189 19.38 -18.97 -11.55
N ILE A 190 18.99 -17.76 -11.14
CA ILE A 190 17.81 -17.09 -11.66
C ILE A 190 18.18 -15.67 -12.05
N THR A 191 17.68 -15.20 -13.18
CA THR A 191 17.78 -13.78 -13.54
C THR A 191 16.75 -12.95 -12.78
N SER A 192 16.94 -11.64 -12.68
CA SER A 192 15.91 -10.74 -12.12
C SER A 192 14.56 -10.82 -12.85
N GLY A 193 14.55 -11.26 -14.10
CA GLY A 193 13.33 -11.50 -14.89
C GLY A 193 12.73 -12.90 -14.75
N GLY A 194 13.26 -13.75 -13.84
CA GLY A 194 12.70 -15.06 -13.52
C GLY A 194 13.21 -16.22 -14.39
N VAL A 195 14.16 -16.01 -15.31
CA VAL A 195 14.73 -17.11 -16.10
C VAL A 195 15.61 -17.96 -15.19
N LEU A 196 15.21 -19.22 -15.02
CA LEU A 196 15.84 -20.22 -14.17
C LEU A 196 16.76 -21.12 -15.02
N SER A 197 17.98 -21.34 -14.56
CA SER A 197 18.99 -22.15 -15.25
C SER A 197 19.90 -22.86 -14.27
N PHE A 198 20.54 -23.93 -14.73
CA PHE A 198 21.74 -24.46 -14.08
C PHE A 198 22.94 -23.57 -14.37
N ILE A 199 23.86 -23.45 -13.43
CA ILE A 199 25.19 -22.83 -13.61
C ILE A 199 26.06 -23.79 -14.42
N THR A 200 26.02 -25.08 -14.07
CA THR A 200 26.62 -26.18 -14.81
C THR A 200 25.51 -27.15 -15.18
N ALA A 201 25.47 -27.63 -16.43
CA ALA A 201 24.48 -28.59 -16.83
C ALA A 201 24.43 -29.78 -15.86
N ALA A 202 23.22 -30.17 -15.49
CA ALA A 202 23.05 -31.33 -14.64
C ALA A 202 23.44 -32.60 -15.43
N ASP A 203 24.09 -33.51 -14.77
CA ASP A 203 24.54 -34.79 -15.25
C ASP A 203 24.02 -35.85 -14.26
N TYR A 204 23.14 -36.74 -14.73
CA TYR A 204 22.47 -37.70 -13.86
C TYR A 204 23.43 -38.70 -13.23
N GLU A 205 24.52 -39.06 -13.92
CA GLU A 205 25.57 -39.95 -13.47
C GLU A 205 26.56 -39.25 -12.54
N SER A 206 26.69 -37.94 -12.61
CA SER A 206 27.59 -37.14 -11.80
C SER A 206 27.09 -37.06 -10.36
N GLN A 207 27.76 -37.76 -9.48
CA GLN A 207 27.36 -38.11 -8.12
C GLN A 207 27.19 -36.97 -7.12
N SER A 208 27.55 -35.73 -7.45
CA SER A 208 27.66 -34.69 -6.42
C SER A 208 26.31 -34.13 -5.92
N GLU A 209 25.23 -34.25 -6.68
CA GLU A 209 23.92 -33.76 -6.31
C GLU A 209 22.85 -34.85 -6.21
N ARG A 210 23.17 -36.06 -6.57
CA ARG A 210 22.29 -37.22 -6.54
C ARG A 210 22.36 -37.94 -5.19
N PRO A 211 21.21 -38.35 -4.59
CA PRO A 211 21.23 -39.30 -3.50
C PRO A 211 21.91 -40.63 -3.92
N GLN A 212 22.95 -41.06 -3.20
CA GLN A 212 23.83 -42.20 -3.56
C GLN A 212 23.14 -43.58 -3.61
N ASP A 213 21.87 -43.65 -3.25
CA ASP A 213 21.09 -44.89 -3.12
C ASP A 213 19.96 -45.01 -4.18
N LEU A 214 19.89 -44.07 -5.15
CA LEU A 214 18.98 -44.21 -6.27
C LEU A 214 19.57 -45.16 -7.34
N PRO A 215 18.79 -46.11 -7.85
CA PRO A 215 19.22 -46.97 -8.94
C PRO A 215 19.40 -46.21 -10.26
N TYR A 216 20.33 -46.62 -11.11
CA TYR A 216 20.44 -46.21 -12.51
C TYR A 216 19.36 -46.95 -13.31
N ASP A 217 18.13 -46.45 -13.34
CA ASP A 217 16.99 -47.19 -13.89
C ASP A 217 16.07 -46.31 -14.78
N GLY A 218 16.58 -45.16 -15.25
CA GLY A 218 15.76 -44.21 -16.05
C GLY A 218 14.78 -43.44 -15.19
N SER A 219 15.06 -43.30 -13.87
CA SER A 219 14.29 -42.47 -12.96
C SER A 219 14.75 -41.02 -13.01
N SER A 220 14.17 -40.16 -12.20
CA SER A 220 14.58 -38.77 -12.00
C SER A 220 15.10 -38.56 -10.60
N TYR A 221 15.93 -37.55 -10.38
CA TYR A 221 16.23 -37.06 -9.03
C TYR A 221 15.82 -35.58 -8.89
N ASP A 222 15.51 -35.20 -7.66
CA ASP A 222 14.99 -33.89 -7.35
C ASP A 222 16.03 -33.04 -6.63
N ILE A 223 16.20 -31.81 -7.08
CA ILE A 223 16.88 -30.75 -6.34
C ILE A 223 15.90 -29.66 -5.98
N THR A 224 16.10 -29.01 -4.84
CA THR A 224 15.22 -27.97 -4.36
C THR A 224 15.97 -26.65 -4.13
N ALA A 225 15.25 -25.55 -4.30
CA ALA A 225 15.74 -24.22 -3.96
C ALA A 225 14.58 -23.31 -3.58
N THR A 226 14.88 -22.20 -2.92
CA THR A 226 13.88 -21.18 -2.60
C THR A 226 14.05 -20.00 -3.54
N VAL A 227 12.97 -19.68 -4.26
CA VAL A 227 12.88 -18.45 -5.05
C VAL A 227 12.16 -17.39 -4.24
N THR A 228 12.71 -16.19 -4.22
CA THR A 228 12.11 -14.98 -3.64
C THR A 228 11.69 -14.06 -4.78
N ALA A 229 10.43 -13.66 -4.80
CA ALA A 229 9.89 -12.61 -5.67
C ALA A 229 9.72 -11.35 -4.84
N THR A 230 10.27 -10.23 -5.32
CA THR A 230 10.24 -8.94 -4.60
C THR A 230 9.75 -7.86 -5.54
N ASP A 231 8.81 -7.01 -5.09
CA ASP A 231 8.32 -5.85 -5.83
C ASP A 231 9.23 -4.61 -5.63
N ALA A 232 8.81 -3.47 -6.18
CA ALA A 232 9.56 -2.21 -6.08
C ALA A 232 9.37 -1.48 -4.73
N SER A 233 8.44 -1.94 -3.88
CA SER A 233 8.20 -1.46 -2.50
C SER A 233 8.87 -2.37 -1.45
N ASP A 234 9.70 -3.34 -1.88
CA ASP A 234 10.38 -4.32 -1.04
C ASP A 234 9.45 -5.34 -0.35
N ASN A 235 8.20 -5.49 -0.81
CA ASN A 235 7.36 -6.58 -0.35
C ASN A 235 7.82 -7.87 -1.06
N ALA A 236 7.94 -8.96 -0.31
CA ALA A 236 8.52 -10.19 -0.82
C ALA A 236 7.66 -11.42 -0.50
N ALA A 237 7.59 -12.32 -1.48
CA ALA A 237 7.04 -13.67 -1.32
C ALA A 237 8.10 -14.71 -1.66
N THR A 238 7.99 -15.89 -1.08
CA THR A 238 8.92 -17.01 -1.34
C THR A 238 8.17 -18.24 -1.82
N GLN A 239 8.79 -18.99 -2.73
CA GLN A 239 8.31 -20.28 -3.21
C GLN A 239 9.45 -21.30 -3.17
N LEU A 240 9.23 -22.44 -2.53
CA LEU A 240 10.11 -23.59 -2.69
C LEU A 240 9.85 -24.21 -4.06
N ILE A 241 10.88 -24.31 -4.89
CA ILE A 241 10.81 -25.00 -6.19
C ILE A 241 11.52 -26.33 -6.12
N THR A 242 11.06 -27.28 -6.95
CA THR A 242 11.67 -28.57 -7.19
C THR A 242 12.01 -28.65 -8.66
N VAL A 243 13.25 -29.00 -8.97
CA VAL A 243 13.70 -29.33 -10.32
C VAL A 243 13.99 -30.82 -10.37
N SER A 244 13.16 -31.55 -11.15
CA SER A 244 13.30 -32.97 -11.39
C SER A 244 14.15 -33.17 -12.65
N ILE A 245 15.27 -33.86 -12.53
CA ILE A 245 16.24 -34.09 -13.61
C ILE A 245 16.04 -35.55 -14.06
N ASN A 246 15.68 -35.70 -15.33
CA ASN A 246 15.49 -37.00 -15.96
C ASN A 246 16.83 -37.52 -16.50
N ASP A 247 17.05 -38.81 -16.35
CA ASP A 247 18.08 -39.56 -17.04
C ASP A 247 17.69 -39.71 -18.55
N VAL A 248 18.58 -39.31 -19.45
CA VAL A 248 18.37 -39.36 -20.90
C VAL A 248 19.60 -39.94 -21.56
N GLY A 249 19.61 -41.21 -21.79
CA GLY A 249 20.72 -41.83 -22.56
C GLY A 249 21.14 -43.20 -22.05
N GLY A 250 21.44 -43.35 -20.79
CA GLY A 250 21.90 -44.60 -20.20
C GLY A 250 23.41 -44.66 -19.95
N LEU A 251 23.90 -45.80 -19.45
CA LEU A 251 25.27 -45.99 -18.98
C LEU A 251 26.42 -45.75 -19.99
N ASP A 252 26.10 -45.45 -21.26
CA ASP A 252 27.06 -45.30 -22.38
C ASP A 252 27.24 -43.88 -22.87
N ASP A 253 26.55 -42.89 -22.31
CA ASP A 253 26.70 -41.49 -22.67
C ASP A 253 27.60 -40.67 -21.71
N ASP A 254 28.19 -41.31 -20.66
CA ASP A 254 29.21 -40.67 -19.85
C ASP A 254 30.51 -40.45 -20.63
N PRO A 255 30.87 -39.19 -21.03
CA PRO A 255 32.08 -38.92 -21.81
C PRO A 255 33.38 -39.19 -21.04
N GLU A 256 33.36 -39.41 -19.73
CA GLU A 256 34.56 -39.61 -18.91
C GLU A 256 34.99 -41.06 -18.74
N THR A 257 34.13 -42.01 -18.98
CA THR A 257 34.43 -43.43 -18.81
C THR A 257 34.59 -44.22 -20.11
N GLY A 258 35.15 -43.68 -21.15
CA GLY A 258 35.52 -44.43 -22.40
C GLY A 258 36.25 -45.77 -22.20
N THR A 259 36.15 -46.40 -21.01
CA THR A 259 36.65 -47.71 -20.60
C THR A 259 35.55 -48.53 -19.89
N GLY A 260 34.28 -48.42 -20.30
CA GLY A 260 33.23 -49.31 -19.81
C GLY A 260 33.52 -50.74 -20.21
N THR A 261 34.15 -51.51 -19.32
CA THR A 261 34.10 -52.98 -19.41
C THR A 261 32.69 -53.41 -19.06
N ALA A 262 31.83 -53.53 -20.06
CA ALA A 262 30.50 -54.14 -19.89
C ALA A 262 30.65 -55.55 -19.32
N THR A 263 30.47 -55.72 -18.01
CA THR A 263 30.20 -57.02 -17.42
C THR A 263 28.78 -57.38 -17.83
N ALA A 264 28.66 -58.20 -18.87
CA ALA A 264 27.38 -58.74 -19.32
C ALA A 264 26.65 -59.46 -18.15
N SER A 265 25.72 -58.83 -17.51
CA SER A 265 24.62 -59.48 -16.77
C SER A 265 23.41 -59.54 -17.66
N ASN A 266 23.01 -60.74 -18.02
CA ASN A 266 21.87 -61.19 -18.82
C ASN A 266 20.63 -60.31 -18.89
N GLY A 267 20.70 -59.16 -19.56
CA GLY A 267 19.54 -58.31 -19.85
C GLY A 267 19.50 -58.05 -21.37
N PHE A 268 18.41 -58.34 -22.02
CA PHE A 268 18.17 -58.10 -23.42
C PHE A 268 18.36 -56.63 -23.76
N ASN A 269 19.44 -56.28 -24.44
CA ASN A 269 19.57 -54.95 -25.09
C ASN A 269 18.82 -54.97 -26.42
N THR A 270 17.73 -54.21 -26.55
CA THR A 270 16.98 -54.01 -27.79
C THR A 270 17.26 -52.65 -28.45
N GLY A 271 18.31 -51.89 -28.00
CA GLY A 271 18.73 -50.66 -28.62
C GLY A 271 19.63 -50.87 -29.80
N GLU A 272 19.29 -50.35 -30.97
CA GLU A 272 20.16 -50.34 -32.15
C GLU A 272 21.35 -49.40 -31.86
N ASN A 273 22.56 -50.00 -31.68
CA ASN A 273 23.80 -49.26 -31.63
C ASN A 273 24.15 -48.74 -33.01
N THR A 274 24.01 -47.44 -33.28
CA THR A 274 24.40 -46.76 -34.52
C THR A 274 25.81 -46.16 -34.48
N GLY A 275 26.57 -46.39 -33.39
CA GLY A 275 27.95 -45.95 -33.26
C GLY A 275 28.90 -46.82 -34.10
N ALA A 276 29.65 -46.20 -35.04
CA ALA A 276 30.65 -46.89 -35.81
C ALA A 276 31.82 -47.36 -34.92
N ASN A 277 31.90 -48.67 -34.64
CA ASN A 277 33.01 -49.30 -33.94
C ASN A 277 34.25 -49.34 -34.88
N THR A 278 35.23 -48.47 -34.65
CA THR A 278 36.52 -48.46 -35.39
C THR A 278 37.63 -49.25 -34.67
N GLY A 279 37.30 -50.04 -33.62
CA GLY A 279 38.23 -50.88 -32.91
C GLY A 279 38.53 -52.17 -33.69
N ALA A 280 39.78 -52.36 -34.18
CA ALA A 280 40.22 -53.60 -34.82
C ALA A 280 40.19 -54.76 -33.84
N ASN A 281 39.31 -55.74 -34.00
CA ASN A 281 39.29 -56.99 -33.27
C ASN A 281 40.45 -57.92 -33.79
N THR A 282 41.51 -58.06 -32.99
CA THR A 282 42.64 -58.99 -33.29
C THR A 282 42.54 -60.28 -32.47
N GLY A 283 41.35 -60.67 -31.98
CA GLY A 283 41.10 -61.94 -31.27
C GLY A 283 40.72 -63.04 -32.23
N ALA A 284 41.63 -64.03 -32.44
CA ALA A 284 41.35 -65.24 -33.23
C ALA A 284 40.30 -66.08 -32.54
N ASN A 285 39.13 -66.32 -33.20
CA ASN A 285 38.10 -67.27 -32.74
C ASN A 285 38.49 -68.69 -33.19
N THR A 286 38.89 -69.55 -32.22
CA THR A 286 39.17 -70.97 -32.39
C THR A 286 38.09 -71.84 -31.73
N GLY A 287 36.79 -71.51 -31.91
CA GLY A 287 35.68 -72.34 -31.37
C GLY A 287 34.91 -72.99 -32.54
N GLU A 288 35.11 -74.29 -32.74
CA GLU A 288 34.30 -75.08 -33.68
C GLU A 288 32.81 -75.09 -33.25
N ASN A 289 31.93 -74.66 -34.17
CA ASN A 289 30.51 -74.82 -34.02
C ASN A 289 30.04 -76.18 -34.56
N THR A 290 29.81 -77.13 -33.66
CA THR A 290 29.15 -78.42 -34.01
C THR A 290 27.78 -78.48 -33.33
N GLY A 291 26.78 -77.92 -33.91
CA GLY A 291 25.41 -78.04 -33.45
C GLY A 291 24.45 -78.09 -34.64
N ALA A 292 24.11 -79.29 -35.05
CA ALA A 292 23.14 -79.57 -36.11
C ALA A 292 21.70 -79.21 -35.69
N ASN A 293 21.00 -78.69 -36.67
CA ASN A 293 19.56 -78.49 -36.72
C ASN A 293 18.75 -79.76 -36.65
N THR A 294 17.67 -79.75 -35.86
CA THR A 294 16.38 -80.31 -36.20
C THR A 294 15.26 -79.48 -35.57
#